data_8379f332ef6a26eadeba804efc2e1282
#
_entry.id   8379f332ef6a26eadeba804efc2e1282
#
_cell.length_a   1.000
_cell.length_b   1.000
_cell.length_c   1.000
_cell.angle_alpha   90.00
_cell.angle_beta   90.00
_cell.angle_gamma   90.00
#
_symmetry.space_group_name_H-M   'P 1'
#
loop_
_entity.id
_entity.type
_entity.pdbx_description
1 polymer ?
#
loop_
_entity_poly.entity_id
_entity_poly.type
_entity_poly.pdbx_seq_one_letter_code
_entity_poly.pdbx_strand_id
1 'polypeptide(L)'
;MKLHTLLDLRGNIPTFVHVSHGKVHDVTVLDHLPIEPGAFYVMDRGYVDFARLHRFTTHSAFFVTRAKRNLDYTRRESRRVDKTTGLRSDQTIMLAGVKSSRLHPDPLRRVTYHDAGTDRRFVFLTNNFTIPALTVAGLYKSRWQVELFFKWIKQNLRIKAFFGTSENAVKTQVWIAISTYVLVAILKRELKVDRSLSAILQILSLTLFEKTPVIQALTSGKTPDSDGRNFNQMTLFDL
;
A
#
# COMPACT_ATOMS: atom_id res chain seq x y z
N MET A 1 -8.84 0.56 18.13
CA MET A 1 -8.18 1.61 17.37
C MET A 1 -7.69 1.00 16.06
N LYS A 2 -7.79 1.72 14.93
CA LYS A 2 -7.29 1.32 13.61
C LYS A 2 -6.29 2.34 13.11
N LEU A 3 -5.26 1.87 12.44
CA LEU A 3 -4.22 2.70 11.82
C LEU A 3 -4.34 2.58 10.30
N HIS A 4 -4.53 3.70 9.64
CA HIS A 4 -4.61 3.82 8.19
C HIS A 4 -3.38 4.55 7.69
N THR A 5 -2.79 4.08 6.62
CA THR A 5 -1.56 4.63 6.08
C THR A 5 -1.61 4.68 4.56
N LEU A 6 -1.24 5.84 3.99
CA LEU A 6 -0.83 5.94 2.59
C LEU A 6 0.68 5.83 2.53
N LEU A 7 1.17 4.91 1.72
CA LEU A 7 2.60 4.66 1.54
C LEU A 7 3.03 5.12 0.15
N ASP A 8 4.03 5.99 0.05
CA ASP A 8 4.69 6.28 -1.23
C ASP A 8 5.53 5.07 -1.63
N LEU A 9 5.14 4.42 -2.72
CA LEU A 9 5.78 3.20 -3.20
C LEU A 9 7.20 3.39 -3.74
N ARG A 10 7.61 4.63 -4.04
CA ARG A 10 8.98 4.92 -4.51
C ARG A 10 10.03 4.82 -3.42
N GLY A 11 9.62 5.04 -2.17
CA GLY A 11 10.54 4.99 -1.02
C GLY A 11 10.00 4.17 0.16
N ASN A 12 8.81 3.59 0.02
CA ASN A 12 8.08 2.91 1.10
C ASN A 12 7.93 3.79 2.35
N ILE A 13 7.76 5.11 2.13
CA ILE A 13 7.64 6.10 3.19
C ILE A 13 6.15 6.45 3.38
N PRO A 14 5.61 6.40 4.60
CA PRO A 14 4.24 6.84 4.86
C PRO A 14 4.12 8.35 4.66
N THR A 15 3.25 8.77 3.75
CA THR A 15 2.96 10.18 3.44
C THR A 15 1.68 10.66 4.11
N PHE A 16 0.82 9.74 4.51
CA PHE A 16 -0.40 10.04 5.26
C PHE A 16 -0.62 8.95 6.30
N VAL A 17 -0.97 9.37 7.50
CA VAL A 17 -1.30 8.48 8.61
C VAL A 17 -2.53 9.01 9.34
N HIS A 18 -3.51 8.15 9.52
CA HIS A 18 -4.74 8.46 10.23
C HIS A 18 -5.07 7.37 11.25
N VAL A 19 -5.33 7.77 12.47
CA VAL A 19 -5.73 6.87 13.55
C VAL A 19 -7.23 7.05 13.79
N SER A 20 -8.01 5.99 13.61
CA SER A 20 -9.45 6.00 13.82
C SER A 20 -9.89 5.07 14.95
N HIS A 21 -11.09 5.31 15.47
CA HIS A 21 -11.71 4.39 16.42
C HIS A 21 -12.02 3.04 15.75
N GLY A 22 -11.88 1.94 16.48
CA GLY A 22 -12.03 0.58 15.94
C GLY A 22 -13.36 0.27 15.26
N LYS A 23 -14.45 0.97 15.64
CA LYS A 23 -15.80 0.80 15.08
C LYS A 23 -16.04 1.56 13.77
N VAL A 24 -15.16 2.50 13.43
CA VAL A 24 -15.28 3.29 12.18
C VAL A 24 -14.97 2.41 10.98
N HIS A 25 -15.75 2.52 9.91
CA HIS A 25 -15.48 1.79 8.66
C HIS A 25 -14.21 2.30 8.00
N ASP A 26 -13.35 1.38 7.54
CA ASP A 26 -12.05 1.72 6.95
C ASP A 26 -12.17 2.67 5.75
N VAL A 27 -13.23 2.54 4.98
CA VAL A 27 -13.46 3.35 3.78
C VAL A 27 -13.61 4.86 4.07
N THR A 28 -14.01 5.24 5.30
CA THR A 28 -14.18 6.66 5.68
C THR A 28 -12.86 7.42 5.73
N VAL A 29 -11.73 6.73 5.85
CA VAL A 29 -10.42 7.39 5.81
C VAL A 29 -10.16 8.08 4.47
N LEU A 30 -10.80 7.61 3.39
CA LEU A 30 -10.69 8.24 2.08
C LEU A 30 -11.23 9.70 2.06
N ASP A 31 -12.10 10.07 3.02
CA ASP A 31 -12.61 11.43 3.14
C ASP A 31 -11.54 12.41 3.65
N HIS A 32 -10.54 11.90 4.37
CA HIS A 32 -9.43 12.68 4.93
C HIS A 32 -8.16 12.63 4.06
N LEU A 33 -8.17 11.78 3.02
CA LEU A 33 -6.99 11.59 2.18
C LEU A 33 -6.76 12.81 1.28
N PRO A 34 -5.56 13.43 1.29
CA PRO A 34 -5.19 14.42 0.30
C PRO A 34 -5.06 13.74 -1.07
N ILE A 35 -5.91 14.14 -2.03
CA ILE A 35 -5.89 13.59 -3.38
C ILE A 35 -5.04 14.51 -4.26
N GLU A 36 -3.93 14.00 -4.76
CA GLU A 36 -2.99 14.72 -5.62
C GLU A 36 -3.30 14.43 -7.10
N PRO A 37 -3.50 15.44 -7.94
CA PRO A 37 -3.72 15.25 -9.38
C PRO A 37 -2.57 14.46 -10.03
N GLY A 38 -2.91 13.54 -10.94
CA GLY A 38 -1.93 12.69 -11.63
C GLY A 38 -1.39 11.50 -10.82
N ALA A 39 -1.65 11.45 -9.51
CA ALA A 39 -1.19 10.36 -8.66
C ALA A 39 -2.04 9.09 -8.84
N PHE A 40 -1.39 7.92 -8.64
CA PHE A 40 -2.05 6.62 -8.61
C PHE A 40 -2.22 6.13 -7.18
N TYR A 41 -3.45 5.85 -6.79
CA TYR A 41 -3.82 5.31 -5.49
C TYR A 41 -4.19 3.83 -5.61
N VAL A 42 -3.41 2.97 -4.98
CA VAL A 42 -3.66 1.52 -4.96
C VAL A 42 -4.28 1.15 -3.61
N MET A 43 -5.46 0.54 -3.65
CA MET A 43 -6.20 0.26 -2.43
C MET A 43 -6.86 -1.12 -2.46
N ASP A 44 -7.09 -1.69 -1.28
CA ASP A 44 -7.79 -2.97 -1.17
C ASP A 44 -9.28 -2.83 -1.48
N ARG A 45 -9.91 -3.97 -1.75
CA ARG A 45 -11.35 -4.08 -2.01
C ARG A 45 -12.23 -3.53 -0.86
N GLY A 46 -11.74 -3.53 0.37
CA GLY A 46 -12.41 -2.93 1.51
C GLY A 46 -12.70 -1.44 1.37
N TYR A 47 -11.90 -0.74 0.56
CA TYR A 47 -12.06 0.69 0.30
C TYR A 47 -12.95 1.02 -0.90
N VAL A 48 -13.63 0.03 -1.51
CA VAL A 48 -14.52 0.27 -2.65
C VAL A 48 -15.84 0.92 -2.19
N ASP A 49 -15.90 2.22 -2.39
CA ASP A 49 -17.08 3.07 -2.28
C ASP A 49 -17.13 3.99 -3.51
N PHE A 50 -18.19 3.90 -4.30
CA PHE A 50 -18.22 4.54 -5.61
C PHE A 50 -18.29 6.06 -5.55
N ALA A 51 -18.90 6.66 -4.52
CA ALA A 51 -18.86 8.10 -4.32
C ALA A 51 -17.44 8.58 -4.04
N ARG A 52 -16.71 7.86 -3.18
CA ARG A 52 -15.33 8.18 -2.85
C ARG A 52 -14.37 7.89 -4.01
N LEU A 53 -14.59 6.82 -4.76
CA LEU A 53 -13.81 6.53 -5.98
C LEU A 53 -14.02 7.60 -7.06
N HIS A 54 -15.23 8.15 -7.20
CA HIS A 54 -15.51 9.24 -8.12
C HIS A 54 -14.73 10.52 -7.76
N ARG A 55 -14.48 10.78 -6.47
CA ARG A 55 -13.62 11.90 -6.05
C ARG A 55 -12.22 11.85 -6.64
N PHE A 56 -11.62 10.66 -6.81
CA PHE A 56 -10.32 10.57 -7.49
C PHE A 56 -10.41 11.03 -8.93
N THR A 57 -11.48 10.64 -9.63
CA THR A 57 -11.71 11.05 -11.03
C THR A 57 -11.89 12.57 -11.13
N THR A 58 -12.71 13.17 -10.27
CA THR A 58 -12.94 14.63 -10.26
C THR A 58 -11.72 15.45 -9.87
N HIS A 59 -10.78 14.86 -9.10
CA HIS A 59 -9.50 15.49 -8.76
C HIS A 59 -8.36 15.12 -9.74
N SER A 60 -8.70 14.58 -10.92
CA SER A 60 -7.70 14.16 -11.92
C SER A 60 -6.65 13.19 -11.40
N ALA A 61 -7.01 12.38 -10.40
CA ALA A 61 -6.18 11.31 -9.85
C ALA A 61 -6.68 9.95 -10.30
N PHE A 62 -5.81 8.96 -10.21
CA PHE A 62 -6.11 7.60 -10.65
C PHE A 62 -6.15 6.64 -9.46
N PHE A 63 -6.97 5.60 -9.58
CA PHE A 63 -7.00 4.53 -8.60
C PHE A 63 -6.89 3.15 -9.26
N VAL A 64 -6.39 2.19 -8.50
CA VAL A 64 -6.44 0.77 -8.82
C VAL A 64 -6.92 0.01 -7.58
N THR A 65 -8.00 -0.75 -7.74
CA THR A 65 -8.57 -1.57 -6.66
C THR A 65 -9.10 -2.90 -7.20
N ARG A 66 -9.43 -3.84 -6.30
CA ARG A 66 -10.13 -5.07 -6.71
C ARG A 66 -11.64 -4.84 -6.76
N ALA A 67 -12.28 -5.38 -7.80
CA ALA A 67 -13.73 -5.39 -7.89
C ALA A 67 -14.38 -6.23 -6.77
N LYS A 68 -15.54 -5.78 -6.29
CA LYS A 68 -16.42 -6.64 -5.47
C LYS A 68 -17.01 -7.74 -6.36
N ARG A 69 -17.29 -8.92 -5.79
CA ARG A 69 -17.84 -10.06 -6.53
C ARG A 69 -19.23 -9.78 -7.12
N ASN A 70 -20.02 -8.96 -6.44
CA ASN A 70 -21.36 -8.56 -6.80
C ASN A 70 -21.41 -7.22 -7.56
N LEU A 71 -20.34 -6.88 -8.30
CA LEU A 71 -20.32 -5.68 -9.13
C LEU A 71 -21.33 -5.82 -10.26
N ASP A 72 -22.33 -4.93 -10.28
CA ASP A 72 -23.30 -4.80 -11.36
C ASP A 72 -22.83 -3.75 -12.38
N TYR A 73 -22.70 -4.17 -13.65
CA TYR A 73 -22.14 -3.32 -14.70
C TYR A 73 -22.60 -3.75 -16.10
N THR A 74 -22.62 -2.78 -17.00
CA THR A 74 -22.78 -2.99 -18.45
C THR A 74 -21.41 -2.81 -19.13
N ARG A 75 -21.01 -3.78 -19.93
CA ARG A 75 -19.79 -3.68 -20.76
C ARG A 75 -20.06 -2.80 -21.95
N ARG A 76 -19.22 -1.78 -22.18
CA ARG A 76 -19.27 -0.89 -23.33
C ARG A 76 -18.30 -1.32 -24.43
N GLU A 77 -17.09 -1.69 -24.03
CA GLU A 77 -16.00 -2.03 -24.95
C GLU A 77 -15.17 -3.17 -24.40
N SER A 78 -14.53 -3.95 -25.27
CA SER A 78 -13.56 -4.97 -24.89
C SER A 78 -12.35 -4.87 -25.80
N ARG A 79 -11.16 -4.74 -25.19
CA ARG A 79 -9.88 -4.67 -25.89
C ARG A 79 -9.28 -6.06 -26.01
N ARG A 80 -8.52 -6.26 -27.09
CA ARG A 80 -7.72 -7.47 -27.25
C ARG A 80 -6.65 -7.54 -26.17
N VAL A 81 -6.42 -8.71 -25.61
CA VAL A 81 -5.38 -8.96 -24.60
C VAL A 81 -4.53 -10.15 -25.00
N ASP A 82 -3.27 -10.11 -24.68
CA ASP A 82 -2.38 -11.27 -24.77
C ASP A 82 -2.60 -12.17 -23.55
N LYS A 83 -3.21 -13.32 -23.76
CA LYS A 83 -3.53 -14.28 -22.71
C LYS A 83 -2.29 -15.00 -22.15
N THR A 84 -1.16 -15.00 -22.87
CA THR A 84 0.09 -15.61 -22.41
C THR A 84 0.68 -14.86 -21.22
N THR A 85 0.38 -13.55 -21.08
CA THR A 85 0.80 -12.71 -19.97
C THR A 85 -0.02 -12.90 -18.69
N GLY A 86 -1.04 -13.76 -18.71
CA GLY A 86 -2.00 -13.91 -17.61
C GLY A 86 -3.23 -13.02 -17.74
N LEU A 87 -3.23 -12.01 -18.62
CA LEU A 87 -4.42 -11.20 -18.89
C LEU A 87 -5.56 -12.04 -19.48
N ARG A 88 -6.78 -11.84 -18.97
CA ARG A 88 -7.99 -12.55 -19.46
C ARG A 88 -8.97 -11.63 -20.13
N SER A 89 -9.07 -10.38 -19.69
CA SER A 89 -9.90 -9.34 -20.34
C SER A 89 -9.46 -7.94 -19.93
N ASP A 90 -9.69 -6.98 -20.83
CA ASP A 90 -9.57 -5.55 -20.62
C ASP A 90 -10.80 -4.88 -21.20
N GLN A 91 -11.64 -4.29 -20.36
CA GLN A 91 -12.98 -3.82 -20.72
C GLN A 91 -13.24 -2.42 -20.21
N THR A 92 -13.94 -1.62 -20.98
CA THR A 92 -14.62 -0.43 -20.50
C THR A 92 -16.02 -0.82 -20.04
N ILE A 93 -16.38 -0.43 -18.83
CA ILE A 93 -17.65 -0.74 -18.20
C ILE A 93 -18.34 0.53 -17.70
N MET A 94 -19.66 0.48 -17.59
CA MET A 94 -20.48 1.42 -16.85
C MET A 94 -21.15 0.70 -15.70
N LEU A 95 -21.19 1.31 -14.51
CA LEU A 95 -21.95 0.75 -13.39
C LEU A 95 -23.44 0.74 -13.73
N ALA A 96 -24.11 -0.39 -13.49
CA ALA A 96 -25.53 -0.60 -13.83
C ALA A 96 -26.47 -0.51 -12.63
N GLY A 97 -25.96 -0.79 -11.42
CA GLY A 97 -26.77 -0.69 -10.20
C GLY A 97 -27.28 0.72 -9.95
N VAL A 98 -28.54 0.89 -9.59
CA VAL A 98 -29.23 2.20 -9.45
C VAL A 98 -28.44 3.17 -8.56
N LYS A 99 -27.92 2.72 -7.43
CA LYS A 99 -27.12 3.57 -6.51
C LYS A 99 -25.71 3.81 -7.06
N SER A 100 -25.06 2.77 -7.53
CA SER A 100 -23.64 2.85 -7.95
C SER A 100 -23.46 3.69 -9.21
N SER A 101 -24.37 3.63 -10.18
CA SER A 101 -24.32 4.44 -11.41
C SER A 101 -24.49 5.93 -11.14
N ARG A 102 -25.31 6.31 -10.14
CA ARG A 102 -25.46 7.71 -9.71
C ARG A 102 -24.22 8.22 -8.97
N LEU A 103 -23.59 7.38 -8.16
CA LEU A 103 -22.43 7.75 -7.35
C LEU A 103 -21.13 7.82 -8.15
N HIS A 104 -21.02 7.06 -9.23
CA HIS A 104 -19.90 7.08 -10.17
C HIS A 104 -20.45 6.97 -11.61
N PRO A 105 -20.82 8.09 -12.22
CA PRO A 105 -21.44 8.09 -13.56
C PRO A 105 -20.43 7.85 -14.68
N ASP A 106 -19.13 8.03 -14.40
CA ASP A 106 -18.09 7.89 -15.40
C ASP A 106 -17.76 6.43 -15.71
N PRO A 107 -17.26 6.13 -16.92
CA PRO A 107 -16.80 4.80 -17.27
C PRO A 107 -15.63 4.37 -16.39
N LEU A 108 -15.59 3.08 -16.09
CA LEU A 108 -14.50 2.42 -15.41
C LEU A 108 -13.83 1.38 -16.34
N ARG A 109 -12.56 1.18 -16.15
CA ARG A 109 -11.81 0.10 -16.79
C ARG A 109 -11.75 -1.10 -15.86
N ARG A 110 -12.16 -2.25 -16.39
CA ARG A 110 -12.17 -3.54 -15.70
C ARG A 110 -11.15 -4.47 -16.34
N VAL A 111 -10.08 -4.77 -15.61
CA VAL A 111 -9.02 -5.68 -16.07
C VAL A 111 -9.10 -6.98 -15.29
N THR A 112 -9.13 -8.11 -16.02
CA THR A 112 -9.08 -9.44 -15.40
C THR A 112 -7.72 -10.06 -15.66
N TYR A 113 -7.09 -10.51 -14.59
CA TYR A 113 -5.78 -11.14 -14.58
C TYR A 113 -5.84 -12.50 -13.87
N HIS A 114 -5.15 -13.48 -14.41
CA HIS A 114 -4.95 -14.78 -13.81
C HIS A 114 -3.48 -14.95 -13.45
N ASP A 115 -3.22 -15.13 -12.19
CA ASP A 115 -1.89 -15.38 -11.66
C ASP A 115 -1.61 -16.89 -11.72
N ALA A 116 -0.71 -17.29 -12.60
CA ALA A 116 -0.35 -18.70 -12.79
C ALA A 116 0.39 -19.27 -11.56
N GLY A 117 1.09 -18.44 -10.79
CA GLY A 117 1.84 -18.89 -9.62
C GLY A 117 0.95 -19.34 -8.47
N THR A 118 -0.20 -18.69 -8.29
CA THR A 118 -1.16 -19.00 -7.21
C THR A 118 -2.48 -19.57 -7.71
N ASP A 119 -2.63 -19.75 -9.03
CA ASP A 119 -3.87 -20.17 -9.70
C ASP A 119 -5.10 -19.32 -9.33
N ARG A 120 -4.88 -18.02 -9.08
CA ARG A 120 -5.95 -17.11 -8.67
C ARG A 120 -6.33 -16.14 -9.77
N ARG A 121 -7.64 -15.87 -9.87
CA ARG A 121 -8.18 -14.87 -10.78
C ARG A 121 -8.48 -13.58 -10.01
N PHE A 122 -7.96 -12.48 -10.55
CA PHE A 122 -8.17 -11.12 -10.02
C PHE A 122 -8.95 -10.28 -11.02
N VAL A 123 -9.81 -9.44 -10.49
CA VAL A 123 -10.55 -8.45 -11.27
C VAL A 123 -10.24 -7.08 -10.68
N PHE A 124 -9.59 -6.23 -11.45
CA PHE A 124 -9.22 -4.89 -11.05
C PHE A 124 -10.16 -3.86 -11.67
N LEU A 125 -10.40 -2.79 -10.93
CA LEU A 125 -11.09 -1.58 -11.38
C LEU A 125 -10.13 -0.41 -11.32
N THR A 126 -10.18 0.44 -12.36
CA THR A 126 -9.43 1.69 -12.41
C THR A 126 -10.20 2.72 -13.26
N ASN A 127 -9.97 3.98 -13.01
CA ASN A 127 -10.41 5.09 -13.87
C ASN A 127 -9.33 5.50 -14.91
N ASN A 128 -8.21 4.79 -14.96
CA ASN A 128 -7.15 5.06 -15.94
C ASN A 128 -7.29 4.12 -17.15
N PHE A 129 -7.32 4.73 -18.35
CA PHE A 129 -7.47 4.04 -19.63
C PHE A 129 -6.18 4.03 -20.47
N THR A 130 -5.13 4.74 -20.04
CA THR A 130 -3.91 4.96 -20.83
C THR A 130 -2.81 3.97 -20.55
N ILE A 131 -2.63 3.53 -19.27
CA ILE A 131 -1.57 2.58 -18.93
C ILE A 131 -1.89 1.19 -19.47
N PRO A 132 -0.88 0.35 -19.81
CA PRO A 132 -1.08 -1.05 -20.22
C PRO A 132 -1.87 -1.85 -19.17
N ALA A 133 -2.72 -2.79 -19.60
CA ALA A 133 -3.51 -3.62 -18.68
C ALA A 133 -2.65 -4.44 -17.70
N LEU A 134 -1.48 -4.91 -18.16
CA LEU A 134 -0.54 -5.62 -17.30
C LEU A 134 0.04 -4.72 -16.20
N THR A 135 0.24 -3.42 -16.51
CA THR A 135 0.68 -2.44 -15.52
C THR A 135 -0.35 -2.25 -14.40
N VAL A 136 -1.66 -2.33 -14.71
CA VAL A 136 -2.72 -2.28 -13.68
C VAL A 136 -2.56 -3.43 -12.68
N ALA A 137 -2.28 -4.64 -13.16
CA ALA A 137 -2.02 -5.80 -12.28
C ALA A 137 -0.74 -5.61 -11.46
N GLY A 138 0.34 -5.09 -12.08
CA GLY A 138 1.59 -4.78 -11.41
C GLY A 138 1.46 -3.71 -10.34
N LEU A 139 0.68 -2.64 -10.59
CA LEU A 139 0.38 -1.62 -9.59
C LEU A 139 -0.38 -2.20 -8.41
N TYR A 140 -1.35 -3.08 -8.65
CA TYR A 140 -2.06 -3.71 -7.54
C TYR A 140 -1.14 -4.61 -6.70
N LYS A 141 -0.15 -5.23 -7.31
CA LYS A 141 0.88 -5.99 -6.60
C LYS A 141 1.60 -5.13 -5.56
N SER A 142 1.88 -3.87 -5.86
CA SER A 142 2.57 -2.95 -4.96
C SER A 142 1.80 -2.67 -3.66
N ARG A 143 0.49 -2.94 -3.59
CA ARG A 143 -0.32 -2.82 -2.38
C ARG A 143 0.28 -3.59 -1.19
N TRP A 144 0.96 -4.70 -1.46
CA TRP A 144 1.62 -5.52 -0.45
C TRP A 144 2.67 -4.75 0.37
N GLN A 145 3.24 -3.69 -0.16
CA GLN A 145 4.24 -2.87 0.55
C GLN A 145 3.70 -2.30 1.87
N VAL A 146 2.40 -1.99 1.93
CA VAL A 146 1.76 -1.51 3.17
C VAL A 146 1.76 -2.59 4.25
N GLU A 147 1.57 -3.85 3.88
CA GLU A 147 1.59 -4.99 4.81
C GLU A 147 3.01 -5.25 5.32
N LEU A 148 4.01 -5.14 4.44
CA LEU A 148 5.42 -5.22 4.82
C LEU A 148 5.81 -4.08 5.77
N PHE A 149 5.34 -2.87 5.52
CA PHE A 149 5.54 -1.73 6.41
C PHE A 149 4.97 -2.02 7.82
N PHE A 150 3.71 -2.46 7.93
CA PHE A 150 3.12 -2.80 9.22
C PHE A 150 3.80 -4.00 9.90
N LYS A 151 4.21 -4.99 9.12
CA LYS A 151 4.98 -6.13 9.64
C LYS A 151 6.30 -5.67 10.25
N TRP A 152 7.03 -4.82 9.53
CA TRP A 152 8.30 -4.27 9.99
C TRP A 152 8.15 -3.48 11.29
N ILE A 153 7.19 -2.55 11.37
CA ILE A 153 6.92 -1.76 12.58
C ILE A 153 6.58 -2.67 13.77
N LYS A 154 5.71 -3.67 13.56
CA LYS A 154 5.34 -4.62 14.61
C LYS A 154 6.52 -5.46 15.10
N GLN A 155 7.45 -5.80 14.22
CA GLN A 155 8.60 -6.64 14.56
C GLN A 155 9.72 -5.85 15.24
N ASN A 156 10.00 -4.63 14.77
CA ASN A 156 11.19 -3.88 15.18
C ASN A 156 10.90 -2.80 16.23
N LEU A 157 9.67 -2.30 16.34
CA LEU A 157 9.34 -1.14 17.19
C LEU A 157 8.37 -1.46 18.33
N ARG A 158 8.23 -2.73 18.66
CA ARG A 158 7.52 -3.26 19.85
C ARG A 158 6.09 -2.71 20.04
N ILE A 159 5.36 -2.38 18.96
CA ILE A 159 3.96 -1.93 19.05
C ILE A 159 2.94 -3.08 19.22
N LYS A 160 3.42 -4.28 19.58
CA LYS A 160 2.57 -5.41 19.97
C LYS A 160 2.09 -5.33 21.41
N ALA A 161 2.83 -4.63 22.27
CA ALA A 161 2.49 -4.34 23.65
C ALA A 161 2.59 -2.83 23.89
N PHE A 162 1.54 -2.25 24.42
CA PHE A 162 1.51 -0.83 24.73
C PHE A 162 1.93 -0.59 26.18
N PHE A 163 2.78 0.41 26.41
CA PHE A 163 3.23 0.80 27.75
C PHE A 163 2.14 1.46 28.58
N GLY A 164 1.12 2.02 27.91
CA GLY A 164 -0.02 2.64 28.58
C GLY A 164 -1.34 2.20 27.95
N THR A 165 -2.40 2.21 28.74
CA THR A 165 -3.75 1.78 28.34
C THR A 165 -4.64 2.93 27.86
N SER A 166 -4.26 4.20 28.12
CA SER A 166 -5.04 5.34 27.65
C SER A 166 -4.92 5.48 26.12
N GLU A 167 -5.95 6.03 25.49
CA GLU A 167 -5.96 6.28 24.06
C GLU A 167 -4.80 7.16 23.61
N ASN A 168 -4.45 8.18 24.39
CA ASN A 168 -3.33 9.07 24.11
C ASN A 168 -1.99 8.34 24.21
N ALA A 169 -1.77 7.50 25.22
CA ALA A 169 -0.55 6.70 25.33
C ALA A 169 -0.35 5.77 24.15
N VAL A 170 -1.41 5.10 23.70
CA VAL A 170 -1.38 4.22 22.54
C VAL A 170 -1.09 5.02 21.26
N LYS A 171 -1.76 6.16 21.06
CA LYS A 171 -1.50 7.04 19.90
C LYS A 171 -0.06 7.54 19.90
N THR A 172 0.45 7.99 21.04
CA THR A 172 1.83 8.45 21.16
C THR A 172 2.83 7.37 20.78
N GLN A 173 2.66 6.16 21.27
CA GLN A 173 3.56 5.03 20.93
C GLN A 173 3.51 4.69 19.44
N VAL A 174 2.33 4.73 18.81
CA VAL A 174 2.18 4.53 17.37
C VAL A 174 2.90 5.62 16.58
N TRP A 175 2.75 6.90 16.98
CA TRP A 175 3.42 8.00 16.31
C TRP A 175 4.94 7.94 16.46
N ILE A 176 5.47 7.59 17.64
CA ILE A 176 6.90 7.37 17.85
C ILE A 176 7.41 6.27 16.92
N ALA A 177 6.69 5.15 16.82
CA ALA A 177 7.10 4.05 15.95
C ALA A 177 7.14 4.46 14.47
N ILE A 178 6.14 5.19 13.99
CA ILE A 178 6.10 5.68 12.61
C ILE A 178 7.22 6.68 12.36
N SER A 179 7.44 7.63 13.27
CA SER A 179 8.53 8.61 13.17
C SER A 179 9.90 7.94 13.13
N THR A 180 10.13 6.94 13.98
CA THR A 180 11.37 6.15 13.98
C THR A 180 11.58 5.44 12.63
N TYR A 181 10.53 4.80 12.09
CA TYR A 181 10.60 4.18 10.77
C TYR A 181 11.00 5.19 9.68
N VAL A 182 10.31 6.34 9.64
CA VAL A 182 10.55 7.40 8.65
C VAL A 182 11.99 7.91 8.76
N LEU A 183 12.47 8.20 9.97
CA LEU A 183 13.85 8.66 10.19
C LEU A 183 14.88 7.65 9.70
N VAL A 184 14.71 6.37 10.02
CA VAL A 184 15.62 5.31 9.55
C VAL A 184 15.55 5.16 8.02
N ALA A 185 14.38 5.27 7.42
CA ALA A 185 14.22 5.22 5.96
C ALA A 185 14.88 6.41 5.26
N ILE A 186 14.75 7.61 5.83
CA ILE A 186 15.43 8.82 5.34
C ILE A 186 16.94 8.66 5.45
N LEU A 187 17.46 8.24 6.60
CA LEU A 187 18.90 7.99 6.80
C LEU A 187 19.45 7.02 5.77
N LYS A 188 18.77 5.90 5.57
CA LYS A 188 19.16 4.92 4.54
C LYS A 188 19.27 5.56 3.16
N ARG A 189 18.28 6.37 2.78
CA ARG A 189 18.21 7.02 1.48
C ARG A 189 19.29 8.09 1.31
N GLU A 190 19.41 9.00 2.28
CA GLU A 190 20.34 10.14 2.20
C GLU A 190 21.80 9.68 2.25
N LEU A 191 22.10 8.72 3.11
CA LEU A 191 23.46 8.19 3.25
C LEU A 191 23.77 7.07 2.24
N LYS A 192 22.80 6.67 1.40
CA LYS A 192 22.93 5.59 0.39
C LYS A 192 23.48 4.29 0.99
N VAL A 193 23.09 3.96 2.21
CA VAL A 193 23.58 2.78 2.94
C VAL A 193 22.91 1.52 2.39
N ASP A 194 23.73 0.56 1.96
CA ASP A 194 23.26 -0.75 1.50
C ASP A 194 23.12 -1.73 2.68
N ARG A 195 22.18 -1.43 3.57
CA ARG A 195 21.80 -2.27 4.72
C ARG A 195 20.27 -2.29 4.85
N SER A 196 19.75 -3.35 5.47
CA SER A 196 18.32 -3.40 5.79
C SER A 196 17.95 -2.33 6.82
N LEU A 197 16.70 -1.85 6.81
CA LEU A 197 16.21 -0.90 7.82
C LEU A 197 16.34 -1.45 9.24
N SER A 198 16.18 -2.77 9.43
CA SER A 198 16.34 -3.44 10.73
C SER A 198 17.78 -3.40 11.20
N ALA A 199 18.74 -3.64 10.30
CA ALA A 199 20.17 -3.57 10.64
C ALA A 199 20.59 -2.13 11.00
N ILE A 200 20.10 -1.14 10.26
CA ILE A 200 20.35 0.28 10.56
C ILE A 200 19.78 0.63 11.94
N LEU A 201 18.52 0.26 12.22
CA LEU A 201 17.90 0.50 13.51
C LEU A 201 18.68 -0.16 14.67
N GLN A 202 19.14 -1.40 14.48
CA GLN A 202 19.92 -2.12 15.48
C GLN A 202 21.25 -1.41 15.76
N ILE A 203 21.99 -1.01 14.72
CA ILE A 203 23.25 -0.26 14.88
C ILE A 203 22.98 1.05 15.64
N LEU A 204 21.99 1.83 15.20
CA LEU A 204 21.64 3.08 15.87
C LEU A 204 21.25 2.89 17.34
N SER A 205 20.53 1.80 17.67
CA SER A 205 20.13 1.52 19.05
C SER A 205 21.31 1.22 19.98
N LEU A 206 22.42 0.71 19.44
CA LEU A 206 23.63 0.43 20.18
C LEU A 206 24.57 1.65 20.27
N THR A 207 24.60 2.47 19.24
CA THR A 207 25.55 3.58 19.11
C THR A 207 24.94 4.97 19.40
N LEU A 208 23.66 5.02 19.79
CA LEU A 208 22.92 6.28 19.96
C LEU A 208 23.60 7.26 20.93
N PHE A 209 24.28 6.76 21.95
CA PHE A 209 24.96 7.57 22.97
C PHE A 209 26.49 7.63 22.76
N GLU A 210 27.00 7.05 21.68
CA GLU A 210 28.40 7.13 21.34
C GLU A 210 28.71 8.38 20.51
N LYS A 211 29.88 8.97 20.72
CA LYS A 211 30.36 10.13 19.91
C LYS A 211 30.93 9.69 18.55
N THR A 212 30.29 8.71 17.91
CA THR A 212 30.72 8.19 16.61
C THR A 212 29.87 8.81 15.50
N PRO A 213 30.46 9.34 14.43
CA PRO A 213 29.69 9.84 13.29
C PRO A 213 28.76 8.75 12.74
N VAL A 214 27.48 9.09 12.51
CA VAL A 214 26.44 8.13 12.08
C VAL A 214 26.85 7.36 10.82
N ILE A 215 27.46 8.04 9.85
CA ILE A 215 27.94 7.40 8.62
C ILE A 215 29.01 6.33 8.93
N GLN A 216 29.96 6.63 9.83
CA GLN A 216 30.99 5.69 10.25
C GLN A 216 30.36 4.48 10.98
N ALA A 217 29.44 4.71 11.89
CA ALA A 217 28.71 3.61 12.57
C ALA A 217 27.98 2.69 11.59
N LEU A 218 27.38 3.26 10.54
CA LEU A 218 26.64 2.49 9.55
C LEU A 218 27.51 1.81 8.48
N THR A 219 28.75 2.27 8.27
CA THR A 219 29.68 1.70 7.28
C THR A 219 30.72 0.78 7.87
N SER A 220 31.11 0.95 9.13
CA SER A 220 32.24 0.27 9.79
C SER A 220 31.96 -1.14 10.32
N GLY A 221 30.79 -1.71 10.14
CA GLY A 221 30.48 -3.05 10.67
C GLY A 221 30.56 -4.15 9.61
N LYS A 222 31.36 -5.21 9.84
CA LYS A 222 31.08 -6.53 9.28
C LYS A 222 29.63 -6.85 9.57
N THR A 223 28.87 -7.20 8.53
CA THR A 223 27.51 -7.75 8.72
C THR A 223 27.57 -8.86 9.75
N PRO A 224 26.80 -8.84 10.84
CA PRO A 224 26.46 -10.09 11.50
C PRO A 224 25.86 -10.96 10.40
N ASP A 225 26.41 -12.13 10.18
CA ASP A 225 25.89 -13.09 9.23
C ASP A 225 24.37 -13.12 9.39
N SER A 226 23.69 -12.72 8.33
CA SER A 226 22.26 -12.88 8.24
C SER A 226 22.03 -14.36 8.32
N ASP A 227 21.64 -14.82 9.51
CA ASP A 227 20.99 -16.10 9.64
C ASP A 227 20.03 -16.25 8.48
N GLY A 228 20.28 -17.23 7.61
CA GLY A 228 19.66 -17.37 6.28
C GLY A 228 18.18 -17.68 6.33
N ARG A 229 17.42 -16.81 6.96
CA ARG A 229 16.00 -16.73 6.74
C ARG A 229 15.79 -15.98 5.42
N ASN A 230 15.94 -16.73 4.34
CA ASN A 230 15.30 -16.40 3.09
C ASN A 230 13.85 -16.01 3.43
N PHE A 231 13.57 -14.72 3.49
CA PHE A 231 12.22 -14.24 3.40
C PHE A 231 11.79 -14.64 2.00
N ASN A 232 11.22 -15.84 1.87
CA ASN A 232 10.51 -16.23 0.69
C ASN A 232 9.60 -15.06 0.35
N GLN A 233 9.89 -14.45 -0.77
CA GLN A 233 9.04 -13.44 -1.36
C GLN A 233 7.70 -14.13 -1.56
N MET A 234 6.78 -13.90 -0.60
CA MET A 234 5.44 -14.45 -0.71
C MET A 234 4.91 -14.06 -2.09
N THR A 235 4.43 -15.01 -2.82
CA THR A 235 3.82 -14.76 -4.11
C THR A 235 2.68 -13.76 -3.94
N LEU A 236 2.36 -13.02 -4.98
CA LEU A 236 1.41 -11.89 -5.00
C LEU A 236 0.09 -12.15 -4.23
N PHE A 237 -0.24 -13.42 -3.94
CA PHE A 237 -1.60 -13.84 -3.65
C PHE A 237 -1.72 -14.85 -2.50
N ASP A 238 -0.74 -14.92 -1.61
CA ASP A 238 -0.76 -15.81 -0.43
C ASP A 238 -1.67 -15.31 0.71
N LEU A 239 -2.86 -14.79 0.34
CA LEU A 239 -3.97 -14.47 1.26
C LEU A 239 -5.31 -14.89 0.67
#